data_f61bba9507ec450f94c46e8ad814f7ca
#
_entry.id   f61bba9507ec450f94c46e8ad814f7ca
#
_cell.length_a   1.000
_cell.length_b   1.000
_cell.length_c   1.000
_cell.angle_alpha   90.00
_cell.angle_beta   90.00
_cell.angle_gamma   90.00
#
_symmetry.space_group_name_H-M   'P 1'
#
loop_
_entity.id
_entity.type
_entity.pdbx_description
1 polymer ?
#
loop_
_entity_poly.entity_id
_entity_poly.type
_entity_poly.pdbx_seq_one_letter_code
_entity_poly.pdbx_strand_id
1 'polypeptide(L)'
;MPQEPSISPLERSAVGQETGIPVVGRAWAPQVGKRVLGRVRLYAGALTALVIMCVYLAVTQRFFLTKANILDMLASNSDLMLVSLGMTFAVLSAGFDLSVGSIVAASGLAAFGVTAAHLPPALVILATVGLGIGIGALVNGMLIGGFRLNFFVVTLGSMTLISGLTDVLTNGQTKLITSGGVFAAIGNGSALGVPVSVWICLVALVLAAAVLHYTPFGRAVYAVGGNREAARLAGINVTLVLILVYAITGMSGGLAGLVDASRLASASPTSGSTLALTAGAAVLLGGTSFFGGIGGVGGTVVGVLLISVLQNGLGLMGVSSFWQGVVTGAVLIAAVIIDRLQTPASKRR
;
A
#
# COMPACT_ATOMS: atom_id res chain seq x y z
N MET A 1 34.04 51.08 -60.11
CA MET A 1 34.45 50.65 -58.77
C MET A 1 33.24 50.80 -57.87
N PRO A 2 32.63 49.73 -57.38
CA PRO A 2 31.55 49.80 -56.41
C PRO A 2 32.13 49.97 -55.00
N GLN A 3 31.55 50.89 -54.22
CA GLN A 3 31.93 51.20 -52.87
C GLN A 3 31.40 50.07 -51.90
N GLU A 4 32.26 49.57 -51.03
CA GLU A 4 31.89 48.69 -49.95
C GLU A 4 31.03 49.40 -48.86
N PRO A 5 29.98 48.81 -48.34
CA PRO A 5 29.20 49.42 -47.29
C PRO A 5 29.98 49.34 -45.94
N SER A 6 30.17 50.52 -45.31
CA SER A 6 30.77 50.67 -44.00
C SER A 6 29.83 50.12 -42.89
N ILE A 7 30.26 49.06 -42.22
CA ILE A 7 29.56 48.46 -41.05
C ILE A 7 29.83 49.37 -39.84
N SER A 8 28.74 49.76 -39.13
CA SER A 8 28.79 50.65 -37.95
C SER A 8 29.48 50.00 -36.74
N PRO A 9 30.08 50.79 -35.84
CA PRO A 9 30.76 50.25 -34.65
C PRO A 9 29.86 49.45 -33.68
N LEU A 10 28.54 49.56 -33.79
CA LEU A 10 27.59 48.84 -32.95
C LEU A 10 27.36 47.38 -33.40
N GLU A 11 27.66 47.06 -34.66
CA GLU A 11 27.53 45.67 -35.14
C GLU A 11 28.76 44.81 -34.83
N ARG A 12 29.87 45.38 -34.41
CA ARG A 12 31.08 44.64 -34.01
C ARG A 12 31.04 44.12 -32.59
N SER A 13 30.09 44.58 -31.74
CA SER A 13 29.97 44.12 -30.35
C SER A 13 29.11 42.86 -30.21
N ALA A 14 28.41 42.43 -31.29
CA ALA A 14 27.48 41.27 -31.21
C ALA A 14 28.11 39.92 -31.65
N VAL A 15 29.35 39.89 -32.10
CA VAL A 15 30.02 38.66 -32.62
C VAL A 15 31.01 38.06 -31.65
N GLY A 16 31.03 38.48 -30.39
CA GLY A 16 31.95 38.01 -29.35
C GLY A 16 31.33 37.30 -28.14
N GLN A 17 30.08 36.86 -28.22
CA GLN A 17 29.56 35.96 -27.18
C GLN A 17 29.89 34.51 -27.56
N GLU A 18 31.01 34.03 -27.03
CA GLU A 18 31.36 32.63 -26.99
C GLU A 18 30.17 31.81 -26.49
N THR A 19 29.71 30.89 -27.30
CA THR A 19 28.78 29.82 -26.91
C THR A 19 29.50 28.93 -25.91
N GLY A 20 29.50 29.35 -24.64
CA GLY A 20 29.89 28.55 -23.52
C GLY A 20 28.91 27.39 -23.34
N ILE A 21 29.13 26.30 -24.07
CA ILE A 21 28.50 25.02 -23.77
C ILE A 21 28.94 24.68 -22.34
N PRO A 22 28.02 24.58 -21.35
CA PRO A 22 28.43 24.18 -20.03
C PRO A 22 28.94 22.74 -20.16
N VAL A 23 30.23 22.55 -19.99
CA VAL A 23 30.83 21.23 -19.82
C VAL A 23 30.18 20.61 -18.59
N VAL A 24 29.24 19.66 -18.84
CA VAL A 24 28.62 18.84 -17.82
C VAL A 24 29.66 17.80 -17.35
N GLY A 25 30.66 18.33 -16.68
CA GLY A 25 31.66 17.59 -15.93
C GLY A 25 31.42 17.70 -14.43
N ARG A 26 30.22 17.34 -13.94
CA ARG A 26 30.04 17.13 -12.51
C ARG A 26 30.05 15.65 -12.22
N ALA A 27 31.16 15.28 -11.58
CA ALA A 27 31.38 13.97 -11.00
C ALA A 27 30.11 13.36 -10.39
N TRP A 28 29.78 12.18 -10.86
CA TRP A 28 28.80 11.26 -10.26
C TRP A 28 29.36 10.75 -8.92
N ALA A 29 29.53 11.63 -7.93
CA ALA A 29 29.75 11.19 -6.57
C ALA A 29 28.42 10.62 -6.06
N PRO A 30 28.41 9.48 -5.36
CA PRO A 30 27.18 8.81 -4.95
C PRO A 30 26.45 9.66 -3.91
N GLN A 31 25.39 10.34 -4.32
CA GLN A 31 24.46 11.05 -3.44
C GLN A 31 23.53 10.07 -2.70
N VAL A 32 23.99 8.83 -2.47
CA VAL A 32 23.21 7.78 -1.82
C VAL A 32 22.81 8.21 -0.40
N GLY A 33 23.72 8.78 0.36
CA GLY A 33 23.43 9.24 1.73
C GLY A 33 22.41 10.37 1.80
N LYS A 34 22.46 11.35 0.89
CA LYS A 34 21.47 12.46 0.86
C LYS A 34 20.08 11.99 0.42
N ARG A 35 19.99 10.99 -0.47
CA ARG A 35 18.73 10.41 -0.90
C ARG A 35 18.08 9.55 0.19
N VAL A 36 18.88 8.80 0.96
CA VAL A 36 18.40 8.01 2.09
C VAL A 36 17.90 8.94 3.20
N LEU A 37 18.67 9.97 3.56
CA LEU A 37 18.29 10.95 4.58
C LEU A 37 17.02 11.74 4.21
N GLY A 38 16.85 12.09 2.93
CA GLY A 38 15.63 12.74 2.42
C GLY A 38 14.40 11.83 2.51
N ARG A 39 14.55 10.52 2.29
CA ARG A 39 13.46 9.55 2.41
C ARG A 39 13.07 9.29 3.87
N VAL A 40 14.06 9.14 4.77
CA VAL A 40 13.80 8.97 6.21
C VAL A 40 13.05 10.17 6.78
N ARG A 41 13.29 11.37 6.28
CA ARG A 41 12.60 12.59 6.70
C ARG A 41 11.09 12.56 6.42
N LEU A 42 10.63 11.81 5.40
CA LEU A 42 9.20 11.67 5.06
C LEU A 42 8.40 10.94 6.14
N TYR A 43 8.97 9.93 6.79
CA TYR A 43 8.31 9.15 7.83
C TYR A 43 8.90 9.35 9.22
N ALA A 44 9.79 10.36 9.38
CA ALA A 44 10.42 10.65 10.67
C ALA A 44 9.41 10.94 11.78
N GLY A 45 8.32 11.64 11.47
CA GLY A 45 7.24 11.90 12.42
C GLY A 45 6.56 10.63 12.91
N ALA A 46 6.18 9.74 11.99
CA ALA A 46 5.57 8.46 12.34
C ALA A 46 6.54 7.55 13.11
N LEU A 47 7.82 7.54 12.72
CA LEU A 47 8.84 6.77 13.42
C LEU A 47 9.06 7.30 14.85
N THR A 48 9.11 8.61 15.02
CA THR A 48 9.22 9.24 16.36
C THR A 48 8.00 8.88 17.22
N ALA A 49 6.79 8.98 16.68
CA ALA A 49 5.57 8.60 17.40
C ALA A 49 5.59 7.10 17.77
N LEU A 50 6.02 6.22 16.85
CA LEU A 50 6.17 4.79 17.10
C LEU A 50 7.15 4.54 18.26
N VAL A 51 8.33 5.17 18.23
CA VAL A 51 9.35 5.00 19.29
C VAL A 51 8.82 5.48 20.64
N ILE A 52 8.19 6.67 20.69
CA ILE A 52 7.60 7.20 21.93
C ILE A 52 6.56 6.24 22.49
N MET A 53 5.68 5.72 21.63
CA MET A 53 4.62 4.80 22.04
C MET A 53 5.19 3.45 22.50
N CYS A 54 6.19 2.91 21.80
CA CYS A 54 6.88 1.69 22.25
C CYS A 54 7.55 1.87 23.63
N VAL A 55 8.22 3.00 23.86
CA VAL A 55 8.84 3.29 25.16
C VAL A 55 7.77 3.43 26.25
N TYR A 56 6.68 4.16 25.98
CA TYR A 56 5.59 4.29 26.93
C TYR A 56 4.98 2.93 27.30
N LEU A 57 4.66 2.10 26.32
CA LEU A 57 4.09 0.77 26.56
C LEU A 57 5.09 -0.18 27.22
N ALA A 58 6.36 -0.10 26.90
CA ALA A 58 7.40 -0.92 27.55
C ALA A 58 7.54 -0.62 29.04
N VAL A 59 7.30 0.64 29.46
CA VAL A 59 7.36 1.05 30.87
C VAL A 59 6.05 0.74 31.60
N THR A 60 4.90 0.93 30.94
CA THR A 60 3.58 0.83 31.60
C THR A 60 2.95 -0.55 31.51
N GLN A 61 3.29 -1.36 30.49
CA GLN A 61 2.66 -2.64 30.20
C GLN A 61 3.67 -3.79 30.26
N ARG A 62 3.68 -4.54 31.39
CA ARG A 62 4.65 -5.62 31.63
C ARG A 62 4.71 -6.71 30.56
N PHE A 63 3.62 -6.93 29.82
CA PHE A 63 3.53 -7.95 28.77
C PHE A 63 3.92 -7.43 27.39
N PHE A 64 4.08 -6.11 27.19
CA PHE A 64 4.30 -5.51 25.89
C PHE A 64 5.52 -6.07 25.16
N LEU A 65 6.70 -6.14 25.83
CA LEU A 65 7.94 -6.64 25.24
C LEU A 65 8.11 -8.16 25.29
N THR A 66 7.08 -8.92 25.69
CA THR A 66 7.18 -10.38 25.66
C THR A 66 7.20 -10.90 24.24
N LYS A 67 8.00 -11.94 23.99
CA LYS A 67 8.07 -12.60 22.67
C LYS A 67 6.67 -13.02 22.17
N ALA A 68 5.84 -13.55 23.07
CA ALA A 68 4.49 -13.97 22.73
C ALA A 68 3.64 -12.80 22.22
N ASN A 69 3.61 -11.66 22.94
CA ASN A 69 2.85 -10.49 22.53
C ASN A 69 3.34 -9.89 21.21
N ILE A 70 4.65 -9.80 21.01
CA ILE A 70 5.21 -9.27 19.75
C ILE A 70 4.83 -10.15 18.56
N LEU A 71 4.96 -11.47 18.69
CA LEU A 71 4.61 -12.40 17.62
C LEU A 71 3.10 -12.42 17.35
N ASP A 72 2.27 -12.37 18.39
CA ASP A 72 0.82 -12.29 18.24
C ASP A 72 0.38 -10.98 17.59
N MET A 73 0.95 -9.85 18.00
CA MET A 73 0.69 -8.54 17.38
C MET A 73 1.04 -8.56 15.88
N LEU A 74 2.20 -9.10 15.49
CA LEU A 74 2.61 -9.19 14.10
C LEU A 74 1.72 -10.14 13.29
N ALA A 75 1.33 -11.29 13.87
CA ALA A 75 0.44 -12.25 13.23
C ALA A 75 -0.97 -11.68 13.07
N SER A 76 -1.49 -11.01 14.10
CA SER A 76 -2.83 -10.42 14.11
C SER A 76 -2.99 -9.24 13.15
N ASN A 77 -1.90 -8.56 12.80
CA ASN A 77 -1.91 -7.44 11.85
C ASN A 77 -1.28 -7.82 10.49
N SER A 78 -1.16 -9.11 10.20
CA SER A 78 -0.61 -9.56 8.91
C SER A 78 -1.51 -9.22 7.73
N ASP A 79 -2.82 -9.26 7.90
CA ASP A 79 -3.81 -8.81 6.93
C ASP A 79 -3.67 -7.31 6.63
N LEU A 80 -3.55 -6.48 7.66
CA LEU A 80 -3.29 -5.05 7.51
C LEU A 80 -1.98 -4.77 6.77
N MET A 81 -0.90 -5.51 7.08
CA MET A 81 0.37 -5.35 6.39
C MET A 81 0.24 -5.70 4.90
N LEU A 82 -0.36 -6.85 4.57
CA LEU A 82 -0.54 -7.28 3.19
C LEU A 82 -1.35 -6.27 2.38
N VAL A 83 -2.50 -5.84 2.89
CA VAL A 83 -3.35 -4.84 2.23
C VAL A 83 -2.64 -3.50 2.10
N SER A 84 -1.89 -3.05 3.12
CA SER A 84 -1.13 -1.79 3.07
C SER A 84 -0.01 -1.82 2.03
N LEU A 85 0.62 -2.98 1.81
CA LEU A 85 1.61 -3.13 0.73
C LEU A 85 0.97 -2.92 -0.65
N GLY A 86 -0.19 -3.54 -0.92
CA GLY A 86 -0.94 -3.31 -2.15
C GLY A 86 -1.41 -1.85 -2.27
N MET A 87 -2.01 -1.30 -1.20
CA MET A 87 -2.47 0.08 -1.13
C MET A 87 -1.35 1.09 -1.42
N THR A 88 -0.10 0.76 -1.06
CA THR A 88 1.06 1.61 -1.37
C THR A 88 1.21 1.85 -2.88
N PHE A 89 1.01 0.82 -3.71
CA PHE A 89 1.06 0.98 -5.18
C PHE A 89 -0.09 1.86 -5.68
N ALA A 90 -1.31 1.66 -5.15
CA ALA A 90 -2.46 2.48 -5.52
C ALA A 90 -2.22 3.95 -5.18
N VAL A 91 -1.83 4.27 -3.94
CA VAL A 91 -1.58 5.63 -3.49
C VAL A 91 -0.41 6.26 -4.23
N LEU A 92 0.68 5.54 -4.48
CA LEU A 92 1.80 6.02 -5.29
C LEU A 92 1.39 6.39 -6.71
N SER A 93 0.38 5.71 -7.31
CA SER A 93 -0.17 6.05 -8.64
C SER A 93 -1.26 7.13 -8.63
N ALA A 94 -1.43 7.86 -7.51
CA ALA A 94 -2.50 8.82 -7.26
C ALA A 94 -3.90 8.18 -7.39
N GLY A 95 -4.07 6.97 -6.82
CA GLY A 95 -5.31 6.22 -6.70
C GLY A 95 -5.51 5.76 -5.26
N PHE A 96 -6.67 5.13 -5.02
CA PHE A 96 -7.01 4.50 -3.75
C PHE A 96 -7.96 3.33 -4.03
N ASP A 97 -7.84 2.22 -3.31
CA ASP A 97 -8.71 1.07 -3.49
C ASP A 97 -9.57 0.81 -2.24
N LEU A 98 -10.81 1.29 -2.27
CA LEU A 98 -11.76 1.04 -1.19
C LEU A 98 -12.28 -0.40 -1.19
N SER A 99 -12.23 -1.08 -2.35
CA SER A 99 -12.77 -2.43 -2.50
C SER A 99 -11.89 -3.51 -1.88
N VAL A 100 -10.63 -3.21 -1.55
CA VAL A 100 -9.68 -4.22 -1.06
C VAL A 100 -10.20 -4.94 0.18
N GLY A 101 -10.92 -4.26 1.07
CA GLY A 101 -11.54 -4.87 2.25
C GLY A 101 -12.63 -5.90 1.90
N SER A 102 -13.49 -5.59 0.92
CA SER A 102 -14.48 -6.55 0.43
C SER A 102 -13.85 -7.70 -0.36
N ILE A 103 -12.70 -7.47 -1.03
CA ILE A 103 -11.91 -8.53 -1.64
C ILE A 103 -11.38 -9.50 -0.57
N VAL A 104 -10.97 -9.01 0.60
CA VAL A 104 -10.58 -9.87 1.75
C VAL A 104 -11.72 -10.79 2.14
N ALA A 105 -12.95 -10.26 2.34
CA ALA A 105 -14.12 -11.06 2.67
C ALA A 105 -14.46 -12.09 1.59
N ALA A 106 -14.50 -11.66 0.32
CA ALA A 106 -14.78 -12.55 -0.81
C ALA A 106 -13.74 -13.66 -0.96
N SER A 107 -12.46 -13.35 -0.72
CA SER A 107 -11.37 -14.34 -0.76
C SER A 107 -11.46 -15.33 0.39
N GLY A 108 -11.81 -14.87 1.60
CA GLY A 108 -12.12 -15.77 2.71
C GLY A 108 -13.28 -16.72 2.41
N LEU A 109 -14.34 -16.22 1.76
CA LEU A 109 -15.47 -17.04 1.31
C LEU A 109 -15.06 -18.03 0.21
N ALA A 110 -14.19 -17.65 -0.72
CA ALA A 110 -13.62 -18.55 -1.71
C ALA A 110 -12.80 -19.67 -1.03
N ALA A 111 -12.00 -19.34 0.01
CA ALA A 111 -11.30 -20.33 0.81
C ALA A 111 -12.26 -21.32 1.47
N PHE A 112 -13.35 -20.83 2.05
CA PHE A 112 -14.41 -21.69 2.60
C PHE A 112 -14.99 -22.63 1.54
N GLY A 113 -15.38 -22.10 0.36
CA GLY A 113 -15.99 -22.89 -0.70
C GLY A 113 -15.08 -24.04 -1.20
N VAL A 114 -13.79 -23.74 -1.42
CA VAL A 114 -12.80 -24.73 -1.86
C VAL A 114 -12.53 -25.80 -0.79
N THR A 115 -12.43 -25.39 0.48
CA THR A 115 -12.22 -26.33 1.60
C THR A 115 -13.46 -27.18 1.89
N ALA A 116 -14.66 -26.60 1.81
CA ALA A 116 -15.93 -27.33 1.96
C ALA A 116 -16.15 -28.37 0.84
N ALA A 117 -15.63 -28.08 -0.35
CA ALA A 117 -15.65 -29.03 -1.48
C ALA A 117 -14.50 -30.07 -1.41
N HIS A 118 -13.73 -30.13 -0.33
CA HIS A 118 -12.60 -31.05 -0.13
C HIS A 118 -11.56 -31.03 -1.27
N LEU A 119 -11.39 -29.88 -1.91
CA LEU A 119 -10.45 -29.71 -3.00
C LEU A 119 -9.01 -29.51 -2.48
N PRO A 120 -7.97 -29.78 -3.29
CA PRO A 120 -6.58 -29.65 -2.87
C PRO A 120 -6.23 -28.27 -2.30
N PRO A 121 -5.39 -28.17 -1.26
CA PRO A 121 -5.00 -26.91 -0.64
C PRO A 121 -4.39 -25.88 -1.61
N ALA A 122 -3.71 -26.32 -2.67
CA ALA A 122 -3.21 -25.45 -3.72
C ALA A 122 -4.32 -24.65 -4.42
N LEU A 123 -5.50 -25.22 -4.57
CA LEU A 123 -6.67 -24.56 -5.16
C LEU A 123 -7.23 -23.49 -4.22
N VAL A 124 -7.07 -23.63 -2.91
CA VAL A 124 -7.47 -22.57 -1.96
C VAL A 124 -6.64 -21.31 -2.23
N ILE A 125 -5.31 -21.46 -2.35
CA ILE A 125 -4.40 -20.35 -2.63
C ILE A 125 -4.72 -19.74 -4.00
N LEU A 126 -4.89 -20.58 -5.04
CA LEU A 126 -5.21 -20.10 -6.38
C LEU A 126 -6.56 -19.39 -6.44
N ALA A 127 -7.58 -19.91 -5.76
CA ALA A 127 -8.91 -19.31 -5.74
C ALA A 127 -8.92 -17.96 -5.04
N THR A 128 -8.30 -17.87 -3.86
CA THR A 128 -8.25 -16.62 -3.06
C THR A 128 -7.44 -15.53 -3.74
N VAL A 129 -6.21 -15.85 -4.15
CA VAL A 129 -5.32 -14.89 -4.80
C VAL A 129 -5.81 -14.58 -6.21
N GLY A 130 -6.24 -15.58 -6.96
CA GLY A 130 -6.77 -15.42 -8.32
C GLY A 130 -8.05 -14.58 -8.35
N LEU A 131 -8.96 -14.76 -7.38
CA LEU A 131 -10.15 -13.92 -7.23
C LEU A 131 -9.75 -12.46 -6.98
N GLY A 132 -8.83 -12.22 -6.06
CA GLY A 132 -8.34 -10.88 -5.77
C GLY A 132 -7.71 -10.22 -6.99
N ILE A 133 -6.81 -10.90 -7.69
CA ILE A 133 -6.20 -10.40 -8.94
C ILE A 133 -7.29 -10.13 -10.00
N GLY A 134 -8.24 -11.06 -10.16
CA GLY A 134 -9.33 -10.94 -11.14
C GLY A 134 -10.17 -9.68 -10.90
N ILE A 135 -10.62 -9.47 -9.67
CA ILE A 135 -11.39 -8.26 -9.31
C ILE A 135 -10.51 -7.01 -9.48
N GLY A 136 -9.31 -7.03 -8.96
CA GLY A 136 -8.38 -5.90 -9.04
C GLY A 136 -8.05 -5.52 -10.48
N ALA A 137 -7.68 -6.48 -11.33
CA ALA A 137 -7.30 -6.22 -12.72
C ALA A 137 -8.50 -5.95 -13.63
N LEU A 138 -9.49 -6.87 -13.63
CA LEU A 138 -10.56 -6.89 -14.65
C LEU A 138 -11.71 -5.96 -14.30
N VAL A 139 -11.97 -5.70 -13.01
CA VAL A 139 -13.01 -4.74 -12.61
C VAL A 139 -12.37 -3.39 -12.37
N ASN A 140 -11.59 -3.23 -11.29
CA ASN A 140 -11.05 -1.93 -10.92
C ASN A 140 -10.04 -1.40 -11.95
N GLY A 141 -9.05 -2.22 -12.31
CA GLY A 141 -7.97 -1.83 -13.20
C GLY A 141 -8.45 -1.45 -14.61
N MET A 142 -9.35 -2.23 -15.21
CA MET A 142 -9.89 -1.90 -16.54
C MET A 142 -10.81 -0.68 -16.50
N LEU A 143 -11.66 -0.54 -15.48
CA LEU A 143 -12.55 0.62 -15.38
C LEU A 143 -11.76 1.91 -15.12
N ILE A 144 -10.75 1.88 -14.27
CA ILE A 144 -9.95 3.06 -13.92
C ILE A 144 -8.88 3.36 -14.99
N GLY A 145 -8.15 2.35 -15.43
CA GLY A 145 -7.06 2.51 -16.39
C GLY A 145 -7.54 2.54 -17.84
N GLY A 146 -8.43 1.63 -18.24
CA GLY A 146 -8.94 1.49 -19.59
C GLY A 146 -10.01 2.53 -19.92
N PHE A 147 -11.09 2.56 -19.14
CA PHE A 147 -12.20 3.51 -19.34
C PHE A 147 -11.95 4.88 -18.69
N ARG A 148 -10.84 5.05 -17.95
CA ARG A 148 -10.45 6.32 -17.29
C ARG A 148 -11.49 6.86 -16.31
N LEU A 149 -12.23 5.98 -15.67
CA LEU A 149 -13.20 6.36 -14.66
C LEU A 149 -12.50 6.80 -13.37
N ASN A 150 -13.22 7.57 -12.55
CA ASN A 150 -12.70 7.99 -11.25
C ASN A 150 -12.53 6.79 -10.32
N PHE A 151 -11.33 6.63 -9.74
CA PHE A 151 -11.00 5.50 -8.87
C PHE A 151 -11.94 5.39 -7.67
N PHE A 152 -12.35 6.52 -7.09
CA PHE A 152 -13.21 6.53 -5.92
C PHE A 152 -14.59 5.92 -6.22
N VAL A 153 -15.20 6.32 -7.34
CA VAL A 153 -16.52 5.80 -7.76
C VAL A 153 -16.44 4.32 -8.09
N VAL A 154 -15.40 3.92 -8.83
CA VAL A 154 -15.21 2.51 -9.24
C VAL A 154 -14.98 1.63 -8.01
N THR A 155 -14.03 1.98 -7.14
CA THR A 155 -13.69 1.12 -6.00
C THR A 155 -14.77 1.11 -4.92
N LEU A 156 -15.52 2.21 -4.75
CA LEU A 156 -16.69 2.25 -3.88
C LEU A 156 -17.82 1.37 -4.43
N GLY A 157 -18.08 1.46 -5.74
CA GLY A 157 -19.06 0.60 -6.42
C GLY A 157 -18.67 -0.88 -6.32
N SER A 158 -17.41 -1.22 -6.59
CA SER A 158 -16.88 -2.58 -6.44
C SER A 158 -17.00 -3.08 -5.00
N MET A 159 -16.65 -2.25 -4.01
CA MET A 159 -16.81 -2.56 -2.59
C MET A 159 -18.26 -2.95 -2.28
N THR A 160 -19.22 -2.12 -2.68
CA THR A 160 -20.64 -2.36 -2.40
C THR A 160 -21.14 -3.62 -3.09
N LEU A 161 -20.74 -3.84 -4.37
CA LEU A 161 -21.14 -5.01 -5.14
C LEU A 161 -20.59 -6.29 -4.51
N ILE A 162 -19.30 -6.33 -4.19
CA ILE A 162 -18.64 -7.51 -3.62
C ILE A 162 -19.18 -7.81 -2.23
N SER A 163 -19.35 -6.79 -1.37
CA SER A 163 -19.93 -6.96 -0.04
C SER A 163 -21.37 -7.51 -0.14
N GLY A 164 -22.21 -6.95 -1.01
CA GLY A 164 -23.54 -7.45 -1.25
C GLY A 164 -23.57 -8.90 -1.74
N LEU A 165 -22.66 -9.29 -2.65
CA LEU A 165 -22.55 -10.68 -3.10
C LEU A 165 -22.09 -11.61 -1.97
N THR A 166 -21.13 -11.21 -1.15
CA THR A 166 -20.71 -12.02 0.01
C THR A 166 -21.82 -12.19 1.03
N ASP A 167 -22.60 -11.14 1.29
CA ASP A 167 -23.77 -11.22 2.17
C ASP A 167 -24.84 -12.17 1.61
N VAL A 168 -25.17 -12.08 0.33
CA VAL A 168 -26.14 -13.00 -0.32
C VAL A 168 -25.66 -14.45 -0.23
N LEU A 169 -24.39 -14.73 -0.57
CA LEU A 169 -23.85 -16.09 -0.56
C LEU A 169 -23.71 -16.70 0.84
N THR A 170 -23.58 -15.88 1.85
CA THR A 170 -23.44 -16.33 3.24
C THR A 170 -24.75 -16.24 4.03
N ASN A 171 -25.79 -15.58 3.50
CA ASN A 171 -26.96 -15.10 4.25
C ASN A 171 -26.56 -14.21 5.44
N GLY A 172 -25.52 -13.37 5.28
CA GLY A 172 -24.97 -12.50 6.31
C GLY A 172 -24.28 -13.24 7.48
N GLN A 173 -24.09 -14.57 7.38
CA GLN A 173 -23.54 -15.39 8.47
C GLN A 173 -22.08 -15.74 8.25
N THR A 174 -21.31 -15.77 9.33
CA THR A 174 -19.95 -16.30 9.32
C THR A 174 -19.97 -17.83 9.07
N LYS A 175 -19.17 -18.30 8.13
CA LYS A 175 -19.00 -19.71 7.79
C LYS A 175 -17.75 -20.25 8.48
N LEU A 176 -17.89 -21.30 9.28
CA LEU A 176 -16.77 -21.97 9.95
C LEU A 176 -16.03 -22.86 8.95
N ILE A 177 -14.71 -22.82 9.00
CA ILE A 177 -13.81 -23.61 8.15
C ILE A 177 -13.17 -24.70 9.02
N THR A 178 -13.68 -25.92 8.93
CA THR A 178 -13.12 -27.10 9.61
C THR A 178 -12.10 -27.78 8.71
N SER A 179 -10.97 -27.14 8.47
CA SER A 179 -9.90 -27.69 7.63
C SER A 179 -8.59 -27.79 8.40
N GLY A 180 -7.88 -28.89 8.19
CA GLY A 180 -6.53 -29.12 8.70
C GLY A 180 -5.44 -28.89 7.65
N GLY A 181 -4.25 -29.44 7.91
CA GLY A 181 -3.15 -29.47 6.95
C GLY A 181 -2.59 -28.10 6.58
N VAL A 182 -2.30 -27.92 5.29
CA VAL A 182 -1.63 -26.72 4.78
C VAL A 182 -2.44 -25.45 5.00
N PHE A 183 -3.76 -25.49 4.84
CA PHE A 183 -4.61 -24.32 5.07
C PHE A 183 -4.51 -23.83 6.52
N ALA A 184 -4.70 -24.73 7.50
CA ALA A 184 -4.55 -24.35 8.91
C ALA A 184 -3.13 -23.90 9.26
N ALA A 185 -2.10 -24.44 8.59
CA ALA A 185 -0.72 -24.05 8.81
C ALA A 185 -0.42 -22.62 8.33
N ILE A 186 -1.14 -22.09 7.34
CA ILE A 186 -0.95 -20.70 6.85
C ILE A 186 -1.26 -19.69 7.96
N GLY A 187 -2.36 -19.85 8.67
CA GLY A 187 -2.78 -18.90 9.71
C GLY A 187 -2.22 -19.21 11.09
N ASN A 188 -2.17 -20.51 11.47
CA ASN A 188 -1.87 -20.94 12.83
C ASN A 188 -0.55 -21.72 12.96
N GLY A 189 0.14 -22.01 11.83
CA GLY A 189 1.45 -22.66 11.83
C GLY A 189 2.57 -21.71 12.24
N SER A 190 3.69 -22.30 12.65
CA SER A 190 4.94 -21.57 12.92
C SER A 190 6.14 -22.24 12.24
N ALA A 191 7.04 -21.44 11.72
CA ALA A 191 8.32 -21.86 11.18
C ALA A 191 9.44 -21.09 11.90
N LEU A 192 10.44 -21.79 12.41
CA LEU A 192 11.54 -21.22 13.21
C LEU A 192 11.03 -20.41 14.44
N GLY A 193 9.87 -20.79 15.01
CA GLY A 193 9.28 -20.10 16.16
C GLY A 193 8.65 -18.75 15.85
N VAL A 194 8.38 -18.46 14.55
CA VAL A 194 7.66 -17.27 14.05
C VAL A 194 6.44 -17.74 13.28
N PRO A 195 5.25 -17.11 13.45
CA PRO A 195 4.03 -17.44 12.72
C PRO A 195 4.22 -17.38 11.19
N VAL A 196 3.62 -18.34 10.47
CA VAL A 196 3.71 -18.41 8.98
C VAL A 196 3.16 -17.15 8.33
N SER A 197 2.11 -16.55 8.89
CA SER A 197 1.54 -15.29 8.41
C SER A 197 2.56 -14.14 8.38
N VAL A 198 3.48 -14.09 9.36
CA VAL A 198 4.56 -13.09 9.42
C VAL A 198 5.59 -13.34 8.31
N TRP A 199 5.90 -14.60 8.01
CA TRP A 199 6.78 -14.95 6.88
C TRP A 199 6.17 -14.57 5.54
N ILE A 200 4.87 -14.79 5.36
CA ILE A 200 4.13 -14.36 4.16
C ILE A 200 4.22 -12.84 4.00
N CYS A 201 4.02 -12.08 5.08
CA CYS A 201 4.19 -10.62 5.07
C CYS A 201 5.60 -10.19 4.71
N LEU A 202 6.62 -10.87 5.27
CA LEU A 202 8.03 -10.56 4.98
C LEU A 202 8.36 -10.79 3.50
N VAL A 203 7.92 -11.91 2.94
CA VAL A 203 8.10 -12.21 1.50
C VAL A 203 7.38 -11.16 0.66
N ALA A 204 6.12 -10.84 0.96
CA ALA A 204 5.36 -9.82 0.25
C ALA A 204 6.03 -8.44 0.34
N LEU A 205 6.57 -8.07 1.50
CA LEU A 205 7.32 -6.85 1.74
C LEU A 205 8.58 -6.76 0.86
N VAL A 206 9.38 -7.83 0.82
CA VAL A 206 10.61 -7.89 0.01
C VAL A 206 10.26 -7.79 -1.48
N LEU A 207 9.22 -8.51 -1.93
CA LEU A 207 8.76 -8.46 -3.32
C LEU A 207 8.24 -7.07 -3.69
N ALA A 208 7.41 -6.46 -2.85
CA ALA A 208 6.88 -5.10 -3.07
C ALA A 208 8.02 -4.07 -3.14
N ALA A 209 8.98 -4.15 -2.23
CA ALA A 209 10.16 -3.30 -2.23
C ALA A 209 11.01 -3.51 -3.49
N ALA A 210 11.24 -4.76 -3.89
CA ALA A 210 11.99 -5.09 -5.10
C ALA A 210 11.30 -4.56 -6.36
N VAL A 211 9.98 -4.76 -6.49
CA VAL A 211 9.20 -4.27 -7.61
C VAL A 211 9.25 -2.74 -7.70
N LEU A 212 9.04 -2.03 -6.60
CA LEU A 212 9.04 -0.56 -6.61
C LEU A 212 10.42 0.04 -6.86
N HIS A 213 11.51 -0.59 -6.38
CA HIS A 213 12.84 0.03 -6.45
C HIS A 213 13.65 -0.40 -7.66
N TYR A 214 13.50 -1.64 -8.12
CA TYR A 214 14.41 -2.23 -9.12
C TYR A 214 13.76 -2.47 -10.48
N THR A 215 12.43 -2.39 -10.62
CA THR A 215 11.78 -2.68 -11.91
C THR A 215 11.40 -1.43 -12.70
N PRO A 216 11.26 -1.53 -14.04
CA PRO A 216 10.69 -0.48 -14.87
C PRO A 216 9.25 -0.13 -14.47
N PHE A 217 8.48 -1.13 -14.03
CA PHE A 217 7.10 -0.95 -13.55
C PHE A 217 7.04 -0.05 -12.32
N GLY A 218 7.91 -0.26 -11.32
CA GLY A 218 7.97 0.61 -10.15
C GLY A 218 8.25 2.07 -10.52
N ARG A 219 9.20 2.32 -11.45
CA ARG A 219 9.46 3.67 -11.97
C ARG A 219 8.24 4.27 -12.68
N ALA A 220 7.52 3.45 -13.45
CA ALA A 220 6.30 3.88 -14.13
C ALA A 220 5.18 4.25 -13.14
N VAL A 221 5.01 3.49 -12.03
CA VAL A 221 4.06 3.82 -10.96
C VAL A 221 4.33 5.21 -10.38
N TYR A 222 5.60 5.53 -10.04
CA TYR A 222 5.96 6.86 -9.55
C TYR A 222 5.74 7.97 -10.60
N ALA A 223 6.04 7.70 -11.87
CA ALA A 223 5.85 8.65 -12.96
C ALA A 223 4.36 8.96 -13.17
N VAL A 224 3.51 7.92 -13.25
CA VAL A 224 2.05 8.04 -13.40
C VAL A 224 1.44 8.81 -12.23
N GLY A 225 1.87 8.51 -11.00
CA GLY A 225 1.38 9.22 -9.81
C GLY A 225 1.85 10.67 -9.73
N GLY A 226 3.04 10.98 -10.27
CA GLY A 226 3.54 12.35 -10.32
C GLY A 226 2.80 13.24 -11.32
N ASN A 227 2.59 12.74 -12.54
CA ASN A 227 1.78 13.40 -13.57
C ASN A 227 1.44 12.40 -14.68
N ARG A 228 0.17 12.00 -14.77
CA ARG A 228 -0.31 11.00 -15.75
C ARG A 228 -0.10 11.44 -17.19
N GLU A 229 -0.31 12.73 -17.49
CA GLU A 229 -0.17 13.26 -18.85
C GLU A 229 1.30 13.32 -19.29
N ALA A 230 2.20 13.80 -18.42
CA ALA A 230 3.63 13.78 -18.67
C ALA A 230 4.17 12.36 -18.84
N ALA A 231 3.70 11.41 -18.02
CA ALA A 231 4.07 9.99 -18.14
C ALA A 231 3.62 9.41 -19.49
N ARG A 232 2.40 9.73 -19.96
CA ARG A 232 1.88 9.34 -21.28
C ARG A 232 2.72 9.90 -22.42
N LEU A 233 3.06 11.19 -22.36
CA LEU A 233 3.90 11.84 -23.37
C LEU A 233 5.34 11.28 -23.39
N ALA A 234 5.82 10.76 -22.26
CA ALA A 234 7.09 10.06 -22.17
C ALA A 234 7.02 8.58 -22.64
N GLY A 235 5.89 8.14 -23.24
CA GLY A 235 5.72 6.79 -23.79
C GLY A 235 5.32 5.72 -22.76
N ILE A 236 4.98 6.08 -21.52
CA ILE A 236 4.52 5.14 -20.50
C ILE A 236 3.06 4.76 -20.78
N ASN A 237 2.78 3.47 -20.89
CA ASN A 237 1.40 2.97 -21.00
C ASN A 237 0.68 3.08 -19.65
N VAL A 238 0.06 4.25 -19.40
CA VAL A 238 -0.66 4.56 -18.15
C VAL A 238 -1.77 3.56 -17.87
N THR A 239 -2.50 3.11 -18.89
CA THR A 239 -3.58 2.13 -18.77
C THR A 239 -3.06 0.82 -18.18
N LEU A 240 -1.99 0.26 -18.76
CA LEU A 240 -1.40 -0.99 -18.28
C LEU A 240 -0.85 -0.84 -16.85
N VAL A 241 -0.19 0.29 -16.56
CA VAL A 241 0.33 0.57 -15.20
C VAL A 241 -0.80 0.56 -14.18
N LEU A 242 -1.92 1.22 -14.46
CA LEU A 242 -3.07 1.25 -13.55
C LEU A 242 -3.73 -0.13 -13.40
N ILE A 243 -3.90 -0.89 -14.49
CA ILE A 243 -4.42 -2.26 -14.41
C ILE A 243 -3.54 -3.13 -13.50
N LEU A 244 -2.23 -3.06 -13.66
CA LEU A 244 -1.29 -3.83 -12.83
C LEU A 244 -1.27 -3.35 -11.38
N VAL A 245 -1.39 -2.05 -11.13
CA VAL A 245 -1.51 -1.50 -9.77
C VAL A 245 -2.73 -2.07 -9.07
N TYR A 246 -3.91 -2.02 -9.69
CA TYR A 246 -5.12 -2.58 -9.07
C TYR A 246 -5.11 -4.11 -9.02
N ALA A 247 -4.43 -4.80 -9.95
CA ALA A 247 -4.15 -6.23 -9.82
C ALA A 247 -3.34 -6.55 -8.55
N ILE A 248 -2.32 -5.75 -8.24
CA ILE A 248 -1.50 -5.90 -7.03
C ILE A 248 -2.31 -5.61 -5.77
N THR A 249 -3.17 -4.57 -5.76
CA THR A 249 -4.06 -4.32 -4.61
C THR A 249 -5.03 -5.46 -4.41
N GLY A 250 -5.65 -5.96 -5.48
CA GLY A 250 -6.53 -7.12 -5.42
C GLY A 250 -5.80 -8.40 -4.97
N MET A 251 -4.59 -8.65 -5.47
CA MET A 251 -3.74 -9.75 -5.03
C MET A 251 -3.44 -9.67 -3.52
N SER A 252 -3.12 -8.48 -3.02
CA SER A 252 -2.86 -8.27 -1.60
C SER A 252 -4.11 -8.52 -0.74
N GLY A 253 -5.29 -8.10 -1.23
CA GLY A 253 -6.58 -8.43 -0.61
C GLY A 253 -6.86 -9.94 -0.60
N GLY A 254 -6.55 -10.64 -1.72
CA GLY A 254 -6.67 -12.09 -1.82
C GLY A 254 -5.79 -12.84 -0.82
N LEU A 255 -4.51 -12.43 -0.71
CA LEU A 255 -3.58 -12.98 0.28
C LEU A 255 -4.01 -12.68 1.72
N ALA A 256 -4.46 -11.46 1.99
CA ALA A 256 -4.95 -11.07 3.30
C ALA A 256 -6.19 -11.91 3.70
N GLY A 257 -7.14 -12.11 2.77
CA GLY A 257 -8.33 -12.95 3.01
C GLY A 257 -7.99 -14.42 3.25
N LEU A 258 -6.97 -14.95 2.55
CA LEU A 258 -6.46 -16.31 2.79
C LEU A 258 -5.89 -16.43 4.22
N VAL A 259 -5.04 -15.49 4.63
CA VAL A 259 -4.39 -15.49 5.94
C VAL A 259 -5.43 -15.31 7.05
N ASP A 260 -6.36 -14.34 6.90
CA ASP A 260 -7.42 -14.05 7.87
C ASP A 260 -8.36 -15.25 8.06
N ALA A 261 -8.87 -15.82 6.96
CA ALA A 261 -9.74 -16.98 7.00
C ALA A 261 -9.06 -18.22 7.61
N SER A 262 -7.76 -18.41 7.33
CA SER A 262 -6.98 -19.50 7.91
C SER A 262 -6.74 -19.29 9.42
N ARG A 263 -6.41 -18.05 9.83
CA ARG A 263 -6.12 -17.71 11.22
C ARG A 263 -7.36 -17.81 12.10
N LEU A 264 -8.49 -17.29 11.61
CA LEU A 264 -9.77 -17.32 12.33
C LEU A 264 -10.55 -18.62 12.15
N ALA A 265 -10.07 -19.54 11.29
CA ALA A 265 -10.79 -20.76 10.89
C ALA A 265 -12.24 -20.45 10.48
N SER A 266 -12.47 -19.33 9.83
CA SER A 266 -13.80 -18.87 9.44
C SER A 266 -13.73 -17.84 8.30
N ALA A 267 -14.83 -17.75 7.54
CA ALA A 267 -15.04 -16.72 6.54
C ALA A 267 -16.25 -15.86 6.94
N SER A 268 -16.02 -14.59 7.21
CA SER A 268 -17.07 -13.64 7.54
C SER A 268 -17.30 -12.65 6.40
N PRO A 269 -18.56 -12.34 6.03
CA PRO A 269 -18.85 -11.32 5.01
C PRO A 269 -18.41 -9.91 5.44
N THR A 270 -18.21 -9.68 6.74
CA THR A 270 -17.73 -8.40 7.29
C THR A 270 -16.22 -8.34 7.50
N SER A 271 -15.47 -9.43 7.22
CA SER A 271 -14.00 -9.42 7.25
C SER A 271 -13.45 -8.29 6.38
N GLY A 272 -12.49 -7.56 6.92
CA GLY A 272 -11.84 -6.48 6.19
C GLY A 272 -12.66 -5.19 6.01
N SER A 273 -13.85 -5.05 6.58
CA SER A 273 -14.73 -3.88 6.38
C SER A 273 -14.07 -2.52 6.69
N THR A 274 -13.17 -2.45 7.65
CA THR A 274 -12.40 -1.24 7.98
C THR A 274 -10.98 -1.24 7.40
N LEU A 275 -10.56 -2.37 6.81
CA LEU A 275 -9.16 -2.60 6.47
C LEU A 275 -8.65 -1.65 5.37
N ALA A 276 -9.49 -1.32 4.38
CA ALA A 276 -9.13 -0.38 3.32
C ALA A 276 -8.75 1.00 3.87
N LEU A 277 -9.56 1.52 4.80
CA LEU A 277 -9.31 2.82 5.43
C LEU A 277 -8.10 2.78 6.38
N THR A 278 -7.99 1.72 7.17
CA THR A 278 -6.86 1.53 8.09
C THR A 278 -5.53 1.38 7.34
N ALA A 279 -5.52 0.61 6.24
CA ALA A 279 -4.36 0.46 5.37
C ALA A 279 -4.00 1.78 4.68
N GLY A 280 -5.00 2.53 4.21
CA GLY A 280 -4.80 3.87 3.68
C GLY A 280 -4.17 4.81 4.72
N ALA A 281 -4.69 4.81 5.95
CA ALA A 281 -4.12 5.57 7.05
C ALA A 281 -2.65 5.19 7.32
N ALA A 282 -2.34 3.88 7.36
CA ALA A 282 -0.98 3.39 7.56
C ALA A 282 -0.03 3.88 6.47
N VAL A 283 -0.45 3.81 5.20
CA VAL A 283 0.33 4.27 4.04
C VAL A 283 0.60 5.78 4.10
N LEU A 284 -0.41 6.58 4.45
CA LEU A 284 -0.29 8.04 4.57
C LEU A 284 0.56 8.45 5.78
N LEU A 285 0.33 7.84 6.95
CA LEU A 285 1.18 8.04 8.13
C LEU A 285 2.63 7.68 7.87
N GLY A 286 2.86 6.66 7.04
CA GLY A 286 4.17 6.28 6.54
C GLY A 286 4.81 7.29 5.59
N GLY A 287 4.19 8.45 5.33
CA GLY A 287 4.71 9.53 4.48
C GLY A 287 4.55 9.31 2.99
N THR A 288 3.67 8.38 2.57
CA THR A 288 3.27 8.29 1.17
C THR A 288 2.21 9.33 0.88
N SER A 289 2.45 10.21 -0.10
CA SER A 289 1.54 11.31 -0.44
C SER A 289 0.26 10.79 -1.10
N PHE A 290 -0.89 11.27 -0.63
CA PHE A 290 -2.19 10.99 -1.25
C PHE A 290 -2.29 11.48 -2.70
N PHE A 291 -1.49 12.50 -3.07
CA PHE A 291 -1.43 13.03 -4.42
C PHE A 291 -0.54 12.21 -5.37
N GLY A 292 0.05 11.12 -4.89
CA GLY A 292 0.89 10.22 -5.67
C GLY A 292 2.35 10.68 -5.85
N GLY A 293 3.16 9.82 -6.45
CA GLY A 293 4.54 10.09 -6.86
C GLY A 293 5.57 10.21 -5.74
N ILE A 294 5.16 10.19 -4.46
CA ILE A 294 6.06 10.33 -3.30
C ILE A 294 5.70 9.30 -2.25
N GLY A 295 6.68 8.61 -1.69
CA GLY A 295 6.49 7.60 -0.66
C GLY A 295 7.20 6.29 -0.96
N GLY A 296 6.75 5.21 -0.33
CA GLY A 296 7.25 3.86 -0.57
C GLY A 296 7.05 2.90 0.58
N VAL A 297 7.42 1.65 0.33
CA VAL A 297 7.18 0.50 1.22
C VAL A 297 7.77 0.68 2.62
N GLY A 298 8.96 1.29 2.75
CA GLY A 298 9.59 1.51 4.06
C GLY A 298 8.75 2.38 4.99
N GLY A 299 8.14 3.45 4.46
CA GLY A 299 7.19 4.27 5.20
C GLY A 299 5.93 3.49 5.58
N THR A 300 5.37 2.72 4.66
CA THR A 300 4.19 1.88 4.91
C THR A 300 4.42 0.92 6.09
N VAL A 301 5.59 0.29 6.17
CA VAL A 301 5.93 -0.58 7.32
C VAL A 301 5.88 0.20 8.64
N VAL A 302 6.46 1.40 8.68
CA VAL A 302 6.42 2.24 9.88
C VAL A 302 4.98 2.62 10.24
N GLY A 303 4.17 2.99 9.26
CA GLY A 303 2.75 3.32 9.48
C GLY A 303 1.92 2.15 9.98
N VAL A 304 2.11 0.95 9.39
CA VAL A 304 1.44 -0.27 9.85
C VAL A 304 1.86 -0.62 11.27
N LEU A 305 3.16 -0.59 11.58
CA LEU A 305 3.65 -0.86 12.93
C LEU A 305 3.11 0.15 13.94
N LEU A 306 3.00 1.44 13.58
CA LEU A 306 2.42 2.45 14.45
C LEU A 306 0.96 2.13 14.81
N ILE A 307 0.14 1.77 13.82
CA ILE A 307 -1.26 1.38 14.05
C ILE A 307 -1.33 0.07 14.86
N SER A 308 -0.50 -0.92 14.52
CA SER A 308 -0.48 -2.21 15.22
C SER A 308 -0.08 -2.07 16.69
N VAL A 309 0.95 -1.28 16.99
CA VAL A 309 1.39 -0.99 18.37
C VAL A 309 0.33 -0.20 19.11
N LEU A 310 -0.36 0.75 18.45
CA LEU A 310 -1.46 1.50 19.05
C LEU A 310 -2.60 0.57 19.45
N GLN A 311 -3.06 -0.30 18.54
CA GLN A 311 -4.16 -1.24 18.81
C GLN A 311 -3.77 -2.26 19.88
N ASN A 312 -2.56 -2.82 19.82
CA ASN A 312 -2.03 -3.73 20.84
C ASN A 312 -1.93 -3.05 22.21
N GLY A 313 -1.41 -1.83 22.26
CA GLY A 313 -1.34 -1.04 23.50
C GLY A 313 -2.70 -0.77 24.12
N LEU A 314 -3.68 -0.36 23.30
CA LEU A 314 -5.07 -0.18 23.78
C LEU A 314 -5.65 -1.48 24.33
N GLY A 315 -5.38 -2.61 23.65
CA GLY A 315 -5.79 -3.95 24.12
C GLY A 315 -5.15 -4.32 25.46
N LEU A 316 -3.83 -4.11 25.62
CA LEU A 316 -3.11 -4.37 26.88
C LEU A 316 -3.59 -3.48 28.04
N MET A 317 -4.07 -2.26 27.74
CA MET A 317 -4.67 -1.37 28.72
C MET A 317 -6.14 -1.69 29.02
N GLY A 318 -6.72 -2.73 28.40
CA GLY A 318 -8.12 -3.13 28.60
C GLY A 318 -9.15 -2.21 27.90
N VAL A 319 -8.71 -1.39 26.95
CA VAL A 319 -9.60 -0.52 26.17
C VAL A 319 -10.39 -1.38 25.18
N SER A 320 -11.72 -1.24 25.16
CA SER A 320 -12.58 -2.04 24.29
C SER A 320 -12.27 -1.81 22.79
N SER A 321 -12.48 -2.86 21.98
CA SER A 321 -12.26 -2.83 20.52
C SER A 321 -13.08 -1.75 19.81
N PHE A 322 -14.23 -1.33 20.36
CA PHE A 322 -15.04 -0.24 19.80
C PHE A 322 -14.28 1.10 19.79
N TRP A 323 -13.50 1.39 20.83
CA TRP A 323 -12.65 2.59 20.89
C TRP A 323 -11.50 2.54 19.90
N GLN A 324 -11.02 1.36 19.54
CA GLN A 324 -9.96 1.22 18.53
C GLN A 324 -10.40 1.78 17.18
N GLY A 325 -11.68 1.59 16.79
CA GLY A 325 -12.24 2.21 15.59
C GLY A 325 -12.25 3.74 15.65
N VAL A 326 -12.63 4.32 16.80
CA VAL A 326 -12.62 5.78 17.01
C VAL A 326 -11.20 6.34 16.89
N VAL A 327 -10.24 5.69 17.54
CA VAL A 327 -8.83 6.11 17.51
C VAL A 327 -8.27 5.99 16.09
N THR A 328 -8.54 4.88 15.38
CA THR A 328 -8.09 4.70 13.98
C THR A 328 -8.66 5.78 13.07
N GLY A 329 -9.95 6.12 13.21
CA GLY A 329 -10.57 7.21 12.46
C GLY A 329 -9.95 8.58 12.75
N ALA A 330 -9.68 8.90 14.02
CA ALA A 330 -9.00 10.13 14.41
C ALA A 330 -7.57 10.20 13.83
N VAL A 331 -6.83 9.09 13.87
CA VAL A 331 -5.47 8.97 13.31
C VAL A 331 -5.51 9.17 11.79
N LEU A 332 -6.50 8.61 11.07
CA LEU A 332 -6.66 8.81 9.64
C LEU A 332 -6.88 10.30 9.30
N ILE A 333 -7.77 10.99 10.02
CA ILE A 333 -8.01 12.42 9.82
C ILE A 333 -6.74 13.22 10.08
N ALA A 334 -6.04 12.94 11.17
CA ALA A 334 -4.79 13.60 11.51
C ALA A 334 -3.72 13.37 10.42
N ALA A 335 -3.60 12.15 9.88
CA ALA A 335 -2.67 11.83 8.81
C ALA A 335 -2.92 12.66 7.54
N VAL A 336 -4.18 12.78 7.12
CA VAL A 336 -4.57 13.59 5.96
C VAL A 336 -4.28 15.08 6.16
N ILE A 337 -4.55 15.59 7.36
CA ILE A 337 -4.24 17.00 7.71
C ILE A 337 -2.72 17.24 7.65
N ILE A 338 -1.93 16.35 8.24
CA ILE A 338 -0.46 16.45 8.27
C ILE A 338 0.10 16.38 6.85
N ASP A 339 -0.35 15.44 6.01
CA ASP A 339 0.07 15.34 4.59
C ASP A 339 -0.22 16.65 3.84
N ARG A 340 -1.41 17.21 4.05
CA ARG A 340 -1.78 18.48 3.43
C ARG A 340 -0.91 19.67 3.88
N LEU A 341 -0.51 19.70 5.13
CA LEU A 341 0.36 20.77 5.67
C LEU A 341 1.80 20.65 5.14
N GLN A 342 2.27 19.43 4.91
CA GLN A 342 3.63 19.17 4.42
C GLN A 342 3.77 19.32 2.90
N THR A 343 2.67 19.22 2.14
CA THR A 343 2.69 19.35 0.68
C THR A 343 2.79 20.82 0.27
N PRO A 344 3.85 21.24 -0.49
CA PRO A 344 4.03 22.63 -0.91
C PRO A 344 2.87 23.13 -1.75
N ALA A 345 2.52 24.42 -1.61
CA ALA A 345 1.42 25.07 -2.31
C ALA A 345 1.53 24.99 -3.85
N SER A 346 2.75 24.88 -4.40
CA SER A 346 3.01 24.73 -5.84
C SER A 346 2.53 23.41 -6.46
N LYS A 347 2.27 22.37 -5.64
CA LYS A 347 1.72 21.07 -6.08
C LYS A 347 0.20 20.96 -5.86
N ARG A 348 -0.45 22.02 -5.40
CA ARG A 348 -1.89 22.03 -5.04
C ARG A 348 -2.80 22.50 -6.20
N ARG A 349 -2.20 22.82 -7.39
CA ARG A 349 -2.94 23.26 -8.58
C ARG A 349 -2.91 22.19 -9.67
#